data_7a12d762d687c895e4e13d55d0842250
#
_entry.id   7a12d762d687c895e4e13d55d0842250
#
_cell.length_a   1.000
_cell.length_b   1.000
_cell.length_c   1.000
_cell.angle_alpha   90.00
_cell.angle_beta   90.00
_cell.angle_gamma   90.00
#
_symmetry.space_group_name_H-M   'P 1'
#
loop_
_entity.id
_entity.type
_entity.pdbx_description
1 polymer ?
#
loop_
_entity_poly.entity_id
_entity_poly.type
_entity_poly.pdbx_seq_one_letter_code
_entity_poly.pdbx_strand_id
1 'polypeptide(L)'
;MSIFNKVTKSFQWGDKTVIMETGEIARQAGGAVLVNIEDTVILATVVASKSAKPGQDFFPLTVDYIEKTYAAGKIPGSFFKREAKPSEHETLTSRLIDRPIRPLFPEDYKNDVHVVIHTLSLNPEVDADIAAMIGVSAALSISGIPFNGPIGAA
;
A
#
# COMPACT_ATOMS: atom_id res chain seq x y z
N MET A 1 -18.52 19.73 13.25
CA MET A 1 -17.59 19.81 12.09
C MET A 1 -16.55 18.72 12.25
N SER A 2 -16.38 17.86 11.26
CA SER A 2 -15.28 16.89 11.28
C SER A 2 -13.95 17.63 11.09
N ILE A 3 -12.96 17.34 11.92
CA ILE A 3 -11.58 17.82 11.76
C ILE A 3 -10.86 17.10 10.59
N PHE A 4 -11.49 16.09 10.02
CA PHE A 4 -10.97 15.29 8.93
C PHE A 4 -11.61 15.71 7.61
N ASN A 5 -10.80 15.81 6.58
CA ASN A 5 -11.25 16.05 5.22
C ASN A 5 -11.27 14.72 4.45
N LYS A 6 -12.19 13.83 4.86
CA LYS A 6 -12.35 12.53 4.23
C LYS A 6 -12.88 12.68 2.80
N VAL A 7 -12.20 12.08 1.85
CA VAL A 7 -12.64 11.95 0.46
C VAL A 7 -12.84 10.47 0.16
N THR A 8 -14.04 10.13 -0.32
CA THR A 8 -14.42 8.77 -0.71
C THR A 8 -14.72 8.74 -2.19
N LYS A 9 -14.20 7.75 -2.90
CA LYS A 9 -14.53 7.43 -4.29
C LYS A 9 -14.90 5.97 -4.40
N SER A 10 -15.94 5.66 -5.17
CA SER A 10 -16.35 4.29 -5.45
C SER A 10 -16.57 4.09 -6.95
N PHE A 11 -16.26 2.88 -7.41
CA PHE A 11 -16.49 2.46 -8.79
C PHE A 11 -16.73 0.95 -8.86
N GLN A 12 -17.34 0.51 -9.95
CA GLN A 12 -17.54 -0.91 -10.23
C GLN A 12 -16.31 -1.47 -10.96
N TRP A 13 -15.86 -2.63 -10.53
CA TRP A 13 -14.78 -3.39 -11.13
C TRP A 13 -15.23 -4.83 -11.35
N GLY A 14 -15.71 -5.11 -12.56
CA GLY A 14 -16.46 -6.33 -12.84
C GLY A 14 -17.78 -6.36 -12.05
N ASP A 15 -17.98 -7.41 -11.31
CA ASP A 15 -19.11 -7.63 -10.40
C ASP A 15 -18.89 -7.06 -8.99
N LYS A 16 -17.69 -6.54 -8.70
CA LYS A 16 -17.29 -6.07 -7.37
C LYS A 16 -17.30 -4.54 -7.28
N THR A 17 -17.58 -4.03 -6.10
CA THR A 17 -17.49 -2.60 -5.79
C THR A 17 -16.16 -2.29 -5.11
N VAL A 18 -15.40 -1.38 -5.69
CA VAL A 18 -14.17 -0.83 -5.10
C VAL A 18 -14.48 0.51 -4.46
N ILE A 19 -14.12 0.66 -3.19
CA ILE A 19 -14.24 1.92 -2.43
C ILE A 19 -12.84 2.35 -2.02
N MET A 20 -12.46 3.59 -2.34
CA MET A 20 -11.20 4.19 -1.94
C MET A 20 -11.46 5.41 -1.07
N GLU A 21 -10.73 5.51 0.04
CA GLU A 21 -10.85 6.60 1.00
C GLU A 21 -9.50 7.19 1.34
N THR A 22 -9.44 8.50 1.51
CA THR A 22 -8.25 9.22 1.97
C THR A 22 -8.62 10.39 2.89
N GLY A 23 -7.62 10.92 3.63
CA GLY A 23 -7.76 12.14 4.44
C GLY A 23 -8.21 11.92 5.89
N GLU A 24 -8.47 10.69 6.31
CA GLU A 24 -8.88 10.36 7.68
C GLU A 24 -7.80 9.58 8.45
N ILE A 25 -7.24 8.53 7.86
CA ILE A 25 -6.29 7.62 8.49
C ILE A 25 -4.86 7.93 7.99
N ALA A 26 -3.85 7.65 8.84
CA ALA A 26 -2.43 7.79 8.55
C ALA A 26 -2.02 9.20 8.03
N ARG A 27 -2.54 10.25 8.61
CA ARG A 27 -2.39 11.65 8.19
C ARG A 27 -0.95 12.19 8.22
N GLN A 28 -0.03 11.50 8.87
CA GLN A 28 1.39 11.87 8.89
C GLN A 28 2.16 11.31 7.69
N ALA A 29 1.58 10.38 6.95
CA ALA A 29 2.14 9.89 5.69
C ALA A 29 2.01 10.95 4.59
N GLY A 30 2.91 10.91 3.60
CA GLY A 30 2.82 11.76 2.41
C GLY A 30 1.59 11.43 1.55
N GLY A 31 1.24 10.14 1.46
CA GLY A 31 0.00 9.64 0.87
C GLY A 31 -0.53 8.48 1.67
N ALA A 32 -1.84 8.42 1.87
CA ALA A 32 -2.51 7.32 2.54
C ALA A 32 -3.86 7.05 1.89
N VAL A 33 -4.12 5.81 1.52
CA VAL A 33 -5.38 5.38 0.91
C VAL A 33 -5.84 4.09 1.56
N LEU A 34 -7.09 4.07 1.96
CA LEU A 34 -7.81 2.88 2.37
C LEU A 34 -8.58 2.35 1.16
N VAL A 35 -8.38 1.10 0.80
CA VAL A 35 -9.11 0.43 -0.28
C VAL A 35 -9.96 -0.67 0.33
N ASN A 36 -11.23 -0.72 -0.03
CA ASN A 36 -12.14 -1.79 0.32
C ASN A 36 -12.72 -2.41 -0.95
N ILE A 37 -12.56 -3.73 -1.09
CA ILE A 37 -13.16 -4.54 -2.15
C ILE A 37 -13.88 -5.71 -1.46
N GLU A 38 -15.20 -5.69 -1.43
CA GLU A 38 -16.03 -6.76 -0.84
C GLU A 38 -15.48 -7.25 0.53
N ASP A 39 -15.24 -6.29 1.47
CA ASP A 39 -14.71 -6.52 2.82
C ASP A 39 -13.23 -6.94 2.92
N THR A 40 -12.50 -7.05 1.82
CA THR A 40 -11.05 -7.01 1.85
C THR A 40 -10.61 -5.56 1.95
N VAL A 41 -10.02 -5.20 3.08
CA VAL A 41 -9.64 -3.81 3.41
C VAL A 41 -8.13 -3.70 3.56
N ILE A 42 -7.55 -2.82 2.74
CA ILE A 42 -6.10 -2.54 2.69
C ILE A 42 -5.86 -1.08 3.02
N LEU A 43 -4.88 -0.82 3.88
CA LEU A 43 -4.34 0.52 4.09
C LEU A 43 -2.96 0.61 3.42
N ALA A 44 -2.85 1.41 2.38
CA ALA A 44 -1.60 1.73 1.71
C ALA A 44 -1.12 3.12 2.15
N THR A 45 0.12 3.20 2.60
CA THR A 45 0.77 4.46 3.03
C THR A 45 2.09 4.64 2.32
N VAL A 46 2.42 5.88 1.99
CA VAL A 46 3.66 6.27 1.32
C VAL A 46 4.30 7.44 2.05
N VAL A 47 5.58 7.29 2.33
CA VAL A 47 6.41 8.34 2.93
C VAL A 47 7.69 8.49 2.12
N ALA A 48 8.09 9.73 1.85
CA ALA A 48 9.39 10.02 1.24
C ALA A 48 10.22 10.93 2.14
N SER A 49 11.54 10.73 2.11
CA SER A 49 12.47 11.68 2.73
C SER A 49 12.45 13.02 1.99
N LYS A 50 12.72 14.13 2.70
CA LYS A 50 12.74 15.46 2.09
C LYS A 50 13.94 15.69 1.16
N SER A 51 15.01 14.93 1.36
CA SER A 51 16.25 15.03 0.58
C SER A 51 16.93 13.69 0.45
N ALA A 52 17.68 13.49 -0.62
CA ALA A 52 18.55 12.33 -0.78
C ALA A 52 19.72 12.39 0.20
N LYS A 53 20.23 11.23 0.60
CA LYS A 53 21.45 11.13 1.41
C LYS A 53 22.67 11.54 0.58
N PRO A 54 23.67 12.23 1.15
CA PRO A 54 24.90 12.56 0.44
C PRO A 54 25.58 11.29 -0.12
N GLY A 55 25.96 11.32 -1.40
CA GLY A 55 26.60 10.19 -2.08
C GLY A 55 25.65 9.06 -2.51
N GLN A 56 24.35 9.28 -2.46
CA GLN A 56 23.35 8.31 -2.92
C GLN A 56 23.35 8.22 -4.45
N ASP A 57 23.73 7.07 -4.99
CA ASP A 57 23.82 6.79 -6.43
C ASP A 57 22.65 5.96 -6.98
N PHE A 58 21.85 5.33 -6.11
CA PHE A 58 20.68 4.55 -6.46
C PHE A 58 19.39 5.08 -5.84
N PHE A 59 18.24 4.67 -6.35
CA PHE A 59 16.92 4.99 -5.81
C PHE A 59 16.53 3.99 -4.70
N PRO A 60 16.48 4.42 -3.42
CA PRO A 60 16.09 3.55 -2.31
C PRO A 60 14.56 3.52 -2.16
N LEU A 61 13.93 2.55 -2.81
CA LEU A 61 12.52 2.23 -2.64
C LEU A 61 12.37 0.97 -1.80
N THR A 62 11.64 1.07 -0.71
CA THR A 62 11.26 -0.06 0.14
C THR A 62 9.76 -0.24 0.08
N VAL A 63 9.31 -1.48 -0.17
CA VAL A 63 7.89 -1.85 -0.17
C VAL A 63 7.69 -2.98 0.81
N ASP A 64 6.89 -2.74 1.84
CA ASP A 64 6.50 -3.70 2.86
C ASP A 64 5.01 -3.99 2.77
N TYR A 65 4.67 -5.22 2.40
CA TYR A 65 3.32 -5.75 2.43
C TYR A 65 3.17 -6.63 3.67
N ILE A 66 2.18 -6.35 4.50
CA ILE A 66 2.02 -6.94 5.82
C ILE A 66 0.62 -7.55 5.95
N GLU A 67 0.58 -8.87 6.11
CA GLU A 67 -0.61 -9.62 6.47
C GLU A 67 -0.52 -10.08 7.91
N LYS A 68 -1.58 -9.82 8.67
CA LYS A 68 -1.70 -10.32 10.03
C LYS A 68 -2.89 -11.27 10.12
N THR A 69 -2.73 -12.35 10.87
CA THR A 69 -3.78 -13.37 11.04
C THR A 69 -5.08 -12.82 11.59
N TYR A 70 -5.05 -11.68 12.32
CA TYR A 70 -6.26 -11.00 12.79
C TYR A 70 -7.15 -10.52 11.64
N ALA A 71 -6.58 -10.16 10.48
CA ALA A 71 -7.36 -9.71 9.32
C ALA A 71 -8.31 -10.81 8.80
N ALA A 72 -7.92 -12.07 8.97
CA ALA A 72 -8.74 -13.24 8.67
C ALA A 72 -9.51 -13.78 9.90
N GLY A 73 -9.55 -13.03 11.01
CA GLY A 73 -10.20 -13.44 12.26
C GLY A 73 -9.52 -14.64 12.93
N LYS A 74 -8.24 -14.87 12.68
CA LYS A 74 -7.49 -16.05 13.16
C LYS A 74 -6.42 -15.66 14.18
N ILE A 75 -6.01 -16.64 14.98
CA ILE A 75 -4.86 -16.54 15.89
C ILE A 75 -3.63 -17.14 15.19
N PRO A 76 -2.42 -16.57 15.34
CA PRO A 76 -1.21 -17.14 14.78
C PRO A 76 -1.04 -18.61 15.16
N GLY A 77 -0.94 -19.50 14.14
CA GLY A 77 -0.94 -20.94 14.30
C GLY A 77 0.44 -21.60 14.43
N SER A 78 1.54 -20.84 14.31
CA SER A 78 2.89 -21.37 14.43
C SER A 78 3.26 -21.69 15.88
N PHE A 79 4.28 -22.53 16.08
CA PHE A 79 4.80 -22.88 17.41
C PHE A 79 5.12 -21.63 18.26
N PHE A 80 5.72 -20.61 17.64
CA PHE A 80 6.07 -19.38 18.35
C PHE A 80 4.91 -18.41 18.54
N LYS A 81 3.78 -18.59 17.84
CA LYS A 81 2.62 -17.69 17.83
C LYS A 81 3.02 -16.21 17.61
N ARG A 82 4.02 -16.00 16.78
CA ARG A 82 4.61 -14.69 16.46
C ARG A 82 4.60 -14.45 14.95
N GLU A 83 4.31 -13.23 14.55
CA GLU A 83 4.32 -12.76 13.18
C GLU A 83 5.45 -11.73 12.97
N ALA A 84 6.67 -12.08 13.44
CA ALA A 84 7.80 -11.17 13.47
C ALA A 84 8.55 -11.08 12.13
N LYS A 85 8.52 -12.16 11.34
CA LYS A 85 9.17 -12.21 10.02
C LYS A 85 8.10 -12.26 8.94
N PRO A 86 8.30 -11.53 7.82
CA PRO A 86 7.43 -11.66 6.66
C PRO A 86 7.37 -13.12 6.18
N SER A 87 6.18 -13.56 5.78
CA SER A 87 5.98 -14.83 5.09
C SER A 87 6.57 -14.79 3.67
N GLU A 88 6.65 -15.94 3.03
CA GLU A 88 7.03 -16.02 1.62
C GLU A 88 6.03 -15.25 0.74
N HIS A 89 4.73 -15.39 1.01
CA HIS A 89 3.66 -14.67 0.32
C HIS A 89 3.82 -13.14 0.48
N GLU A 90 4.00 -12.64 1.70
CA GLU A 90 4.22 -11.20 1.95
C GLU A 90 5.44 -10.68 1.17
N THR A 91 6.52 -11.46 1.14
CA THR A 91 7.74 -11.09 0.41
C THR A 91 7.51 -11.05 -1.11
N LEU A 92 6.80 -12.03 -1.65
CA LEU A 92 6.49 -12.10 -3.09
C LEU A 92 5.54 -10.98 -3.51
N THR A 93 4.50 -10.69 -2.71
CA THR A 93 3.56 -9.60 -2.96
C THR A 93 4.25 -8.23 -2.86
N SER A 94 5.15 -8.03 -1.89
CA SER A 94 5.98 -6.81 -1.83
C SER A 94 6.77 -6.61 -3.11
N ARG A 95 7.36 -7.67 -3.66
CA ARG A 95 8.12 -7.62 -4.93
C ARG A 95 7.21 -7.43 -6.15
N LEU A 96 6.02 -8.03 -6.13
CA LEU A 96 5.01 -7.84 -7.18
C LEU A 96 4.61 -6.37 -7.28
N ILE A 97 4.48 -5.68 -6.16
CA ILE A 97 4.15 -4.25 -6.10
C ILE A 97 5.34 -3.38 -6.46
N ASP A 98 6.55 -3.69 -5.95
CA ASP A 98 7.77 -2.91 -6.20
C ASP A 98 8.13 -2.82 -7.69
N ARG A 99 8.05 -3.93 -8.41
CA ARG A 99 8.53 -4.01 -9.80
C ARG A 99 7.82 -3.09 -10.78
N PRO A 100 6.49 -2.96 -10.81
CA PRO A 100 5.81 -2.04 -11.73
C PRO A 100 5.92 -0.57 -11.32
N ILE A 101 6.06 -0.25 -10.02
CA ILE A 101 6.12 1.16 -9.58
C ILE A 101 7.53 1.75 -9.70
N ARG A 102 8.58 0.96 -9.48
CA ARG A 102 9.97 1.43 -9.47
C ARG A 102 10.40 2.16 -10.75
N PRO A 103 10.13 1.68 -11.96
CA PRO A 103 10.53 2.35 -13.20
C PRO A 103 9.74 3.63 -13.50
N LEU A 104 8.67 3.91 -12.75
CA LEU A 104 7.85 5.11 -12.93
C LEU A 104 8.36 6.33 -12.16
N PHE A 105 9.40 6.16 -11.36
CA PHE A 105 10.10 7.30 -10.75
C PHE A 105 11.16 7.85 -11.71
N PRO A 106 11.39 9.18 -11.72
CA PRO A 106 12.46 9.78 -12.50
C PRO A 106 13.84 9.23 -12.10
N GLU A 107 14.76 9.08 -13.05
CA GLU A 107 16.11 8.54 -12.83
C GLU A 107 16.96 9.37 -11.85
N ASP A 108 16.72 10.67 -11.80
CA ASP A 108 17.40 11.61 -10.91
C ASP A 108 16.77 11.67 -9.50
N TYR A 109 15.61 11.05 -9.29
CA TYR A 109 14.96 11.00 -7.99
C TYR A 109 15.61 9.94 -7.09
N LYS A 110 16.32 10.39 -6.05
CA LYS A 110 17.11 9.53 -5.14
C LYS A 110 16.72 9.67 -3.67
N ASN A 111 15.57 10.27 -3.39
CA ASN A 111 15.04 10.33 -2.04
C ASN A 111 14.57 8.96 -1.58
N ASP A 112 14.74 8.69 -0.30
CA ASP A 112 14.27 7.44 0.32
C ASP A 112 12.73 7.41 0.28
N VAL A 113 12.15 6.36 -0.29
CA VAL A 113 10.69 6.16 -0.36
C VAL A 113 10.34 4.85 0.33
N HIS A 114 9.42 4.92 1.27
CA HIS A 114 8.90 3.77 1.98
C HIS A 114 7.40 3.65 1.75
N VAL A 115 7.00 2.53 1.18
CA VAL A 115 5.60 2.14 0.96
C VAL A 115 5.27 1.03 1.94
N VAL A 116 4.27 1.24 2.78
CA VAL A 116 3.82 0.25 3.76
C VAL A 116 2.35 -0.06 3.51
N ILE A 117 2.06 -1.33 3.37
CA ILE A 117 0.72 -1.85 3.11
C ILE A 117 0.30 -2.77 4.24
N HIS A 118 -0.84 -2.48 4.85
CA HIS A 118 -1.44 -3.32 5.87
C HIS A 118 -2.76 -3.91 5.39
N THR A 119 -2.88 -5.23 5.46
CA THR A 119 -4.17 -5.91 5.32
C THR A 119 -4.91 -5.82 6.66
N LEU A 120 -6.02 -5.06 6.68
CA LEU A 120 -6.82 -4.81 7.88
C LEU A 120 -7.97 -5.80 8.03
N SER A 121 -8.55 -6.21 6.90
CA SER A 121 -9.60 -7.23 6.81
C SER A 121 -9.40 -8.04 5.54
N LEU A 122 -9.73 -9.31 5.56
CA LEU A 122 -9.56 -10.23 4.44
C LEU A 122 -10.84 -11.02 4.20
N ASN A 123 -11.41 -10.85 3.02
CA ASN A 123 -12.42 -11.73 2.48
C ASN A 123 -11.70 -12.83 1.69
N PRO A 124 -11.90 -14.13 2.00
CA PRO A 124 -11.23 -15.24 1.31
C PRO A 124 -11.50 -15.33 -0.20
N GLU A 125 -12.53 -14.66 -0.70
CA GLU A 125 -12.92 -14.65 -2.12
C GLU A 125 -12.30 -13.47 -2.90
N VAL A 126 -11.55 -12.59 -2.22
CA VAL A 126 -10.94 -11.39 -2.82
C VAL A 126 -9.48 -11.29 -2.42
N ASP A 127 -8.59 -11.49 -3.39
CA ASP A 127 -7.16 -11.39 -3.17
C ASP A 127 -6.75 -9.98 -2.72
N ALA A 128 -6.01 -9.92 -1.62
CA ALA A 128 -5.59 -8.68 -1.01
C ALA A 128 -4.48 -7.96 -1.80
N ASP A 129 -3.69 -8.69 -2.59
CA ASP A 129 -2.61 -8.17 -3.42
C ASP A 129 -3.09 -7.23 -4.52
N ILE A 130 -4.23 -7.53 -5.17
CA ILE A 130 -4.85 -6.64 -6.17
C ILE A 130 -5.30 -5.33 -5.52
N ALA A 131 -6.01 -5.43 -4.38
CA ALA A 131 -6.42 -4.26 -3.62
C ALA A 131 -5.21 -3.44 -3.14
N ALA A 132 -4.11 -4.11 -2.76
CA ALA A 132 -2.86 -3.48 -2.36
C ALA A 132 -2.20 -2.71 -3.51
N MET A 133 -2.14 -3.28 -4.71
CA MET A 133 -1.59 -2.59 -5.90
C MET A 133 -2.39 -1.34 -6.24
N ILE A 134 -3.71 -1.42 -6.24
CA ILE A 134 -4.61 -0.26 -6.47
C ILE A 134 -4.37 0.80 -5.40
N GLY A 135 -4.30 0.39 -4.13
CA GLY A 135 -4.06 1.29 -3.00
C GLY A 135 -2.72 2.01 -3.07
N VAL A 136 -1.65 1.29 -3.40
CA VAL A 136 -0.30 1.88 -3.56
C VAL A 136 -0.25 2.84 -4.73
N SER A 137 -0.84 2.48 -5.86
CA SER A 137 -0.94 3.34 -7.03
C SER A 137 -1.62 4.67 -6.70
N ALA A 138 -2.75 4.60 -6.01
CA ALA A 138 -3.50 5.78 -5.57
C ALA A 138 -2.72 6.59 -4.52
N ALA A 139 -2.10 5.94 -3.51
CA ALA A 139 -1.33 6.60 -2.47
C ALA A 139 -0.11 7.34 -3.03
N LEU A 140 0.61 6.74 -3.98
CA LEU A 140 1.72 7.40 -4.69
C LEU A 140 1.23 8.60 -5.49
N SER A 141 0.10 8.47 -6.20
CA SER A 141 -0.45 9.55 -7.03
C SER A 141 -0.86 10.80 -6.22
N ILE A 142 -1.33 10.61 -4.98
CA ILE A 142 -1.72 11.74 -4.11
C ILE A 142 -0.61 12.23 -3.18
N SER A 143 0.52 11.54 -3.10
CA SER A 143 1.60 11.83 -2.14
C SER A 143 2.40 13.09 -2.45
N GLY A 144 2.33 13.60 -3.69
CA GLY A 144 3.16 14.70 -4.17
C GLY A 144 4.59 14.30 -4.53
N ILE A 145 4.94 13.01 -4.45
CA ILE A 145 6.22 12.48 -4.92
C ILE A 145 6.21 12.45 -6.46
N PRO A 146 7.33 12.72 -7.15
CA PRO A 146 7.40 12.63 -8.60
C PRO A 146 7.23 11.16 -9.04
N PHE A 147 6.03 10.83 -9.45
CA PHE A 147 5.60 9.49 -9.85
C PHE A 147 4.85 9.55 -11.17
N ASN A 148 5.35 8.88 -12.20
CA ASN A 148 4.80 8.88 -13.57
C ASN A 148 3.74 7.78 -13.76
N GLY A 149 3.01 7.42 -12.69
CA GLY A 149 1.86 6.52 -12.71
C GLY A 149 0.55 7.25 -12.98
N PRO A 150 -0.59 6.62 -12.74
CA PRO A 150 -0.82 5.41 -11.93
C PRO A 150 -0.52 4.08 -12.63
N ILE A 151 -0.52 2.99 -11.85
CA ILE A 151 -0.57 1.61 -12.36
C ILE A 151 -1.96 1.03 -12.15
N GLY A 152 -2.33 0.07 -13.00
CA GLY A 152 -3.52 -0.77 -12.82
C GLY A 152 -3.16 -2.14 -12.24
N ALA A 153 -4.18 -2.83 -11.72
CA ALA A 153 -4.09 -4.21 -11.28
C ALA A 153 -5.37 -4.97 -11.65
N ALA A 154 -5.23 -6.23 -12.07
CA ALA A 154 -6.33 -7.12 -12.40
C ALA A 154 -5.91 -8.59 -12.22
#